data_c1a716b4f8f73229e8603c5c2c4690e8
#
_entry.id   c1a716b4f8f73229e8603c5c2c4690e8
#
_cell.length_a   1.000
_cell.length_b   1.000
_cell.length_c   1.000
_cell.angle_alpha   90.00
_cell.angle_beta   90.00
_cell.angle_gamma   90.00
#
_symmetry.space_group_name_H-M   'P 1'
#
loop_
_entity.id
_entity.type
_entity.pdbx_description
1 polymer ?
#
loop_
_entity_poly.entity_id
_entity_poly.type
_entity_poly.pdbx_seq_one_letter_code
_entity_poly.pdbx_strand_id
1 'polypeptide(L)'
;APAGYTAAPRRQGFHSRSCLPVGGVTAAMIAAMLAKLMSLFLLGLIRVLTGAQARWVGCPPKAEQRIYFANHQSHADLVLIWAALPQELRSITRPIAARDYWTRTPFKRWITTAVFNAVYVERERKGDEDPLQPLIDALAGGDSLIIFPEGTRGNQEEPQPFKAGLYNLAQRFPDIVLVPAWIANVQRVMPKGEVVPVPVLCSVTFGAPIRLESGEERRAFLERARLAVMALRDV
;
A
#
# COMPACT_ATOMS: atom_id res chain seq x y z
N ALA A 1 42.57 68.05 6.69
CA ALA A 1 41.22 67.95 7.17
C ALA A 1 40.23 68.40 6.12
N PRO A 2 39.16 67.66 5.83
CA PRO A 2 37.89 67.73 6.57
C PRO A 2 37.18 66.42 6.80
N ALA A 3 36.55 66.42 7.91
CA ALA A 3 35.24 65.90 8.38
C ALA A 3 34.62 64.71 7.70
N GLY A 4 34.50 63.61 8.48
CA GLY A 4 33.69 62.45 8.18
C GLY A 4 32.21 62.68 8.42
N TYR A 5 31.39 62.14 7.51
CA TYR A 5 29.94 61.99 7.69
C TYR A 5 29.67 60.53 8.07
N THR A 6 29.19 60.30 9.27
CA THR A 6 28.69 59.03 9.75
C THR A 6 27.24 58.84 9.26
N ALA A 7 27.01 57.81 8.46
CA ALA A 7 25.71 57.40 8.03
C ALA A 7 25.03 56.57 9.14
N ALA A 8 23.79 56.92 9.47
CA ALA A 8 22.94 56.21 10.45
C ALA A 8 22.49 54.85 9.94
N PRO A 9 22.28 53.81 10.81
CA PRO A 9 21.86 52.49 10.41
C PRO A 9 20.41 52.48 9.95
N ARG A 10 20.17 51.89 8.76
CA ARG A 10 18.82 51.58 8.24
C ARG A 10 18.13 50.57 9.16
N ARG A 11 16.95 50.95 9.65
CA ARG A 11 16.03 50.06 10.36
C ARG A 11 15.61 48.94 9.38
N GLN A 12 15.93 47.71 9.74
CA GLN A 12 15.43 46.50 9.08
C GLN A 12 13.93 46.39 9.36
N GLY A 13 13.15 46.23 8.28
CA GLY A 13 11.73 46.07 8.32
C GLY A 13 11.31 44.79 9.07
N PHE A 14 10.33 44.97 9.90
CA PHE A 14 9.62 43.89 10.57
C PHE A 14 8.97 42.99 9.52
N HIS A 15 9.51 41.76 9.33
CA HIS A 15 8.81 40.75 8.58
C HIS A 15 7.54 40.36 9.31
N SER A 16 6.42 40.71 8.71
CA SER A 16 5.10 40.28 9.12
C SER A 16 5.07 38.72 9.11
N ARG A 17 4.97 38.14 10.28
CA ARG A 17 4.61 36.74 10.42
C ARG A 17 3.21 36.59 9.80
N SER A 18 3.13 35.94 8.63
CA SER A 18 1.87 35.54 8.05
C SER A 18 1.19 34.57 9.02
N CYS A 19 0.18 35.05 9.71
CA CYS A 19 -0.76 34.21 10.45
C CYS A 19 -1.43 33.28 9.46
N LEU A 20 -1.18 31.98 9.58
CA LEU A 20 -1.93 30.96 8.87
C LEU A 20 -3.41 31.12 9.27
N PRO A 21 -4.35 31.12 8.33
CA PRO A 21 -5.76 31.30 8.65
C PRO A 21 -6.24 30.16 9.54
N VAL A 22 -6.80 30.52 10.72
CA VAL A 22 -7.34 29.60 11.74
C VAL A 22 -8.36 28.61 11.13
N GLY A 23 -9.04 28.97 10.03
CA GLY A 23 -9.97 28.10 9.30
C GLY A 23 -9.34 26.91 8.59
N GLY A 24 -8.05 26.98 8.22
CA GLY A 24 -7.36 25.86 7.54
C GLY A 24 -7.04 24.68 8.47
N VAL A 25 -6.74 24.96 9.73
CA VAL A 25 -6.39 23.93 10.73
C VAL A 25 -7.63 23.13 11.12
N THR A 26 -8.79 23.78 11.29
CA THR A 26 -10.05 23.11 11.62
C THR A 26 -10.55 22.20 10.50
N ALA A 27 -10.47 22.63 9.24
CA ALA A 27 -10.85 21.83 8.08
C ALA A 27 -9.96 20.59 7.92
N ALA A 28 -8.64 20.71 8.10
CA ALA A 28 -7.71 19.60 8.07
C ALA A 28 -7.95 18.59 9.21
N MET A 29 -8.25 19.05 10.41
CA MET A 29 -8.61 18.20 11.56
C MET A 29 -9.91 17.43 11.30
N ILE A 30 -10.94 18.08 10.76
CA ILE A 30 -12.21 17.42 10.41
C ILE A 30 -11.98 16.36 9.34
N ALA A 31 -11.21 16.67 8.29
CA ALA A 31 -10.88 15.71 7.23
C ALA A 31 -10.14 14.49 7.78
N ALA A 32 -9.17 14.68 8.66
CA ALA A 32 -8.43 13.58 9.31
C ALA A 32 -9.36 12.74 10.21
N MET A 33 -10.26 13.36 10.95
CA MET A 33 -11.24 12.66 11.77
C MET A 33 -12.20 11.84 10.92
N LEU A 34 -12.72 12.38 9.82
CA LEU A 34 -13.58 11.65 8.88
C LEU A 34 -12.86 10.47 8.24
N ALA A 35 -11.60 10.63 7.85
CA ALA A 35 -10.78 9.53 7.32
C ALA A 35 -10.58 8.41 8.36
N LYS A 36 -10.33 8.77 9.63
CA LYS A 36 -10.20 7.81 10.72
C LYS A 36 -11.52 7.07 11.00
N LEU A 37 -12.65 7.77 11.03
CA LEU A 37 -13.97 7.16 11.22
C LEU A 37 -14.30 6.21 10.06
N MET A 38 -14.03 6.61 8.82
CA MET A 38 -14.20 5.75 7.65
C MET A 38 -13.30 4.51 7.71
N SER A 39 -12.05 4.66 8.13
CA SER A 39 -11.12 3.55 8.35
C SER A 39 -11.68 2.54 9.35
N LEU A 40 -12.18 3.01 10.51
CA LEU A 40 -12.79 2.16 11.54
C LEU A 40 -14.07 1.49 11.04
N PHE A 41 -14.90 2.22 10.30
CA PHE A 41 -16.11 1.69 9.68
C PHE A 41 -15.80 0.56 8.70
N LEU A 42 -14.84 0.79 7.79
CA LEU A 42 -14.41 -0.24 6.81
C LEU A 42 -13.81 -1.47 7.50
N LEU A 43 -13.00 -1.28 8.55
CA LEU A 43 -12.48 -2.38 9.35
C LEU A 43 -13.59 -3.19 10.02
N GLY A 44 -14.55 -2.50 10.63
CA GLY A 44 -15.70 -3.14 11.28
C GLY A 44 -16.55 -3.91 10.26
N LEU A 45 -16.88 -3.27 9.14
CA LEU A 45 -17.65 -3.86 8.06
C LEU A 45 -16.99 -5.13 7.50
N ILE A 46 -15.69 -5.06 7.20
CA ILE A 46 -14.95 -6.20 6.68
C ILE A 46 -14.89 -7.33 7.70
N ARG A 47 -14.62 -7.02 8.98
CA ARG A 47 -14.61 -8.04 10.03
C ARG A 47 -15.95 -8.73 10.19
N VAL A 48 -17.06 -8.00 10.09
CA VAL A 48 -18.41 -8.57 10.17
C VAL A 48 -18.73 -9.40 8.93
N LEU A 49 -18.40 -8.92 7.72
CA LEU A 49 -18.73 -9.61 6.47
C LEU A 49 -17.84 -10.82 6.18
N THR A 50 -16.57 -10.77 6.57
CA THR A 50 -15.58 -11.77 6.14
C THR A 50 -14.91 -12.51 7.29
N GLY A 51 -15.17 -12.12 8.52
CA GLY A 51 -14.42 -12.62 9.69
C GLY A 51 -12.94 -12.23 9.69
N ALA A 52 -12.41 -11.68 8.59
CA ALA A 52 -11.05 -11.19 8.30
C ALA A 52 -9.98 -11.74 9.27
N GLN A 53 -9.77 -13.06 9.25
CA GLN A 53 -8.78 -13.69 10.12
C GLN A 53 -7.39 -13.57 9.49
N ALA A 54 -6.47 -12.98 10.25
CA ALA A 54 -5.04 -13.02 9.92
C ALA A 54 -4.40 -14.27 10.52
N ARG A 55 -3.73 -15.06 9.68
CA ARG A 55 -2.91 -16.20 10.10
C ARG A 55 -1.45 -15.88 9.81
N TRP A 56 -0.59 -16.05 10.79
CA TRP A 56 0.83 -15.78 10.67
C TRP A 56 1.61 -17.10 10.78
N VAL A 57 2.13 -17.57 9.64
CA VAL A 57 2.83 -18.87 9.55
C VAL A 57 4.31 -18.63 9.25
N GLY A 58 5.15 -18.80 10.28
CA GLY A 58 6.59 -18.55 10.14
C GLY A 58 7.00 -17.09 9.97
N CYS A 59 6.06 -16.15 10.17
CA CYS A 59 6.29 -14.72 10.03
C CYS A 59 5.51 -13.94 11.10
N PRO A 60 6.06 -13.75 12.31
CA PRO A 60 5.38 -12.96 13.34
C PRO A 60 5.20 -11.51 12.86
N PRO A 61 4.10 -10.83 13.28
CA PRO A 61 3.88 -9.42 12.98
C PRO A 61 4.91 -8.58 13.75
N LYS A 62 5.90 -8.04 13.03
CA LYS A 62 6.91 -7.13 13.55
C LYS A 62 6.81 -5.79 12.86
N ALA A 63 7.00 -4.70 13.58
CA ALA A 63 7.05 -3.35 13.04
C ALA A 63 8.39 -3.12 12.31
N GLU A 64 8.54 -3.75 11.16
CA GLU A 64 9.68 -3.63 10.25
C GLU A 64 9.17 -3.38 8.82
N GLN A 65 9.99 -2.79 7.99
CA GLN A 65 9.63 -2.51 6.61
C GLN A 65 9.49 -3.79 5.80
N ARG A 66 8.34 -3.97 5.13
CA ARG A 66 7.98 -5.18 4.41
C ARG A 66 7.34 -4.91 3.06
N ILE A 67 7.51 -5.82 2.14
CA ILE A 67 6.67 -5.94 0.95
C ILE A 67 5.80 -7.18 1.12
N TYR A 68 4.49 -6.98 1.31
CA TYR A 68 3.51 -8.06 1.29
C TYR A 68 3.09 -8.30 -0.15
N PHE A 69 3.24 -9.51 -0.65
CA PHE A 69 2.85 -9.87 -2.00
C PHE A 69 1.90 -11.06 -2.00
N ALA A 70 0.80 -10.95 -2.76
CA ALA A 70 -0.31 -11.89 -2.67
C ALA A 70 -0.91 -12.24 -4.03
N ASN A 71 -1.76 -13.28 -4.06
CA ASN A 71 -2.67 -13.58 -5.15
C ASN A 71 -3.70 -12.46 -5.33
N HIS A 72 -4.16 -12.25 -6.58
CA HIS A 72 -5.09 -11.18 -6.92
C HIS A 72 -6.32 -11.69 -7.67
N GLN A 73 -7.47 -11.69 -7.02
CA GLN A 73 -8.72 -12.22 -7.56
C GLN A 73 -9.87 -11.20 -7.52
N SER A 74 -9.83 -10.25 -6.58
CA SER A 74 -10.91 -9.28 -6.36
C SER A 74 -10.39 -7.88 -6.04
N HIS A 75 -11.25 -6.87 -6.22
CA HIS A 75 -10.98 -5.53 -5.70
C HIS A 75 -10.92 -5.47 -4.16
N ALA A 76 -11.54 -6.45 -3.49
CA ALA A 76 -11.54 -6.55 -2.04
C ALA A 76 -10.20 -7.04 -1.47
N ASP A 77 -9.32 -7.65 -2.27
CA ASP A 77 -8.04 -8.23 -1.83
C ASP A 77 -7.17 -7.23 -1.07
N LEU A 78 -7.05 -6.03 -1.62
CA LEU A 78 -6.31 -4.94 -1.00
C LEU A 78 -6.83 -4.60 0.39
N VAL A 79 -8.17 -4.49 0.50
CA VAL A 79 -8.83 -4.11 1.74
C VAL A 79 -8.73 -5.23 2.77
N LEU A 80 -8.79 -6.50 2.32
CA LEU A 80 -8.64 -7.68 3.19
C LEU A 80 -7.24 -7.78 3.79
N ILE A 81 -6.17 -7.67 2.98
CA ILE A 81 -4.80 -7.65 3.51
C ILE A 81 -4.63 -6.48 4.48
N TRP A 82 -5.06 -5.28 4.08
CA TRP A 82 -4.94 -4.09 4.93
C TRP A 82 -5.70 -4.24 6.25
N ALA A 83 -6.90 -4.83 6.24
CA ALA A 83 -7.69 -5.09 7.45
C ALA A 83 -7.12 -6.20 8.32
N ALA A 84 -6.43 -7.19 7.73
CA ALA A 84 -5.79 -8.28 8.43
C ALA A 84 -4.51 -7.85 9.17
N LEU A 85 -3.86 -6.76 8.74
CA LEU A 85 -2.68 -6.23 9.41
C LEU A 85 -3.03 -5.64 10.77
N PRO A 86 -2.22 -5.87 11.83
CA PRO A 86 -2.27 -5.12 13.08
C PRO A 86 -2.12 -3.61 12.82
N GLN A 87 -2.62 -2.80 13.75
CA GLN A 87 -2.65 -1.34 13.58
C GLN A 87 -1.24 -0.75 13.36
N GLU A 88 -0.24 -1.25 14.05
CA GLU A 88 1.15 -0.80 13.97
C GLU A 88 1.72 -1.04 12.57
N LEU A 89 1.48 -2.22 11.99
CA LEU A 89 1.91 -2.55 10.64
C LEU A 89 1.08 -1.80 9.58
N ARG A 90 -0.22 -1.67 9.79
CA ARG A 90 -1.11 -0.96 8.88
C ARG A 90 -0.77 0.52 8.75
N SER A 91 -0.30 1.16 9.82
CA SER A 91 0.06 2.58 9.81
C SER A 91 1.26 2.91 8.91
N ILE A 92 2.16 1.94 8.71
CA ILE A 92 3.36 2.07 7.88
C ILE A 92 3.23 1.35 6.52
N THR A 93 2.08 0.73 6.25
CA THR A 93 1.88 -0.07 5.02
C THR A 93 0.95 0.63 4.05
N ARG A 94 1.43 0.83 2.83
CA ARG A 94 0.70 1.48 1.74
C ARG A 94 0.33 0.45 0.66
N PRO A 95 -0.94 0.29 0.34
CA PRO A 95 -1.34 -0.54 -0.77
C PRO A 95 -1.08 0.15 -2.11
N ILE A 96 -0.84 -0.65 -3.17
CA ILE A 96 -0.72 -0.14 -4.52
C ILE A 96 -2.10 -0.04 -5.15
N ALA A 97 -2.40 1.10 -5.75
CA ALA A 97 -3.65 1.38 -6.43
C ALA A 97 -3.43 1.82 -7.88
N ALA A 98 -4.09 1.17 -8.82
CA ALA A 98 -4.07 1.57 -10.22
C ALA A 98 -4.78 2.92 -10.39
N ARG A 99 -4.06 3.95 -10.85
CA ARG A 99 -4.57 5.32 -10.96
C ARG A 99 -5.80 5.41 -11.84
N ASP A 100 -5.78 4.77 -13.00
CA ASP A 100 -6.86 4.75 -14.00
C ASP A 100 -8.20 4.29 -13.45
N TYR A 101 -8.20 3.39 -12.46
CA TYR A 101 -9.41 2.86 -11.83
C TYR A 101 -9.81 3.64 -10.56
N TRP A 102 -8.84 3.92 -9.68
CA TRP A 102 -9.14 4.45 -8.36
C TRP A 102 -9.34 5.98 -8.33
N THR A 103 -8.96 6.68 -9.40
CA THR A 103 -9.21 8.14 -9.50
C THR A 103 -10.46 8.50 -10.31
N ARG A 104 -11.23 7.50 -10.81
CA ARG A 104 -12.43 7.74 -11.64
C ARG A 104 -13.53 8.52 -10.94
N THR A 105 -13.67 8.38 -9.63
CA THR A 105 -14.64 9.12 -8.84
C THR A 105 -13.98 9.81 -7.66
N PRO A 106 -14.49 11.00 -7.24
CA PRO A 106 -13.94 11.71 -6.07
C PRO A 106 -13.94 10.85 -4.81
N PHE A 107 -14.97 10.01 -4.63
CA PHE A 107 -15.09 9.13 -3.46
C PHE A 107 -14.02 8.03 -3.46
N LYS A 108 -13.79 7.35 -4.58
CA LYS A 108 -12.72 6.35 -4.71
C LYS A 108 -11.34 6.97 -4.45
N ARG A 109 -11.09 8.14 -5.07
CA ARG A 109 -9.85 8.88 -4.86
C ARG A 109 -9.67 9.25 -3.39
N TRP A 110 -10.71 9.74 -2.73
CA TRP A 110 -10.65 10.13 -1.32
C TRP A 110 -10.34 8.90 -0.42
N ILE A 111 -11.03 7.76 -0.61
CA ILE A 111 -10.76 6.54 0.15
C ILE A 111 -9.31 6.08 -0.03
N THR A 112 -8.82 5.97 -1.26
CA THR A 112 -7.47 5.48 -1.51
C THR A 112 -6.40 6.44 -0.99
N THR A 113 -6.64 7.75 -1.02
CA THR A 113 -5.68 8.74 -0.53
C THR A 113 -5.76 8.93 0.97
N ALA A 114 -6.97 9.17 1.51
CA ALA A 114 -7.14 9.58 2.91
C ALA A 114 -7.24 8.40 3.89
N VAL A 115 -7.79 7.25 3.45
CA VAL A 115 -7.98 6.08 4.32
C VAL A 115 -6.82 5.10 4.18
N PHE A 116 -6.47 4.74 2.94
CA PHE A 116 -5.44 3.72 2.69
C PHE A 116 -4.03 4.30 2.49
N ASN A 117 -3.89 5.60 2.28
CA ASN A 117 -2.62 6.23 1.91
C ASN A 117 -1.93 5.49 0.75
N ALA A 118 -2.71 5.11 -0.28
CA ALA A 118 -2.26 4.23 -1.35
C ALA A 118 -1.20 4.90 -2.24
N VAL A 119 -0.27 4.08 -2.75
CA VAL A 119 0.67 4.47 -3.80
C VAL A 119 0.01 4.25 -5.15
N TYR A 120 -0.12 5.31 -5.95
CA TYR A 120 -0.70 5.20 -7.28
C TYR A 120 0.34 4.77 -8.31
N VAL A 121 -0.05 3.79 -9.14
CA VAL A 121 0.77 3.33 -10.27
C VAL A 121 -0.01 3.44 -11.57
N GLU A 122 0.70 3.79 -12.64
CA GLU A 122 0.15 3.74 -14.00
C GLU A 122 0.28 2.31 -14.53
N ARG A 123 -0.81 1.78 -15.13
CA ARG A 123 -0.79 0.44 -15.75
C ARG A 123 -0.14 0.46 -17.12
N GLU A 124 -0.29 1.58 -17.82
CA GLU A 124 0.28 1.81 -19.13
C GLU A 124 1.50 2.72 -18.99
N ARG A 125 2.57 2.37 -19.69
CA ARG A 125 3.78 3.16 -19.70
C ARG A 125 3.50 4.46 -20.45
N LYS A 126 3.55 5.58 -19.76
CA LYS A 126 3.42 6.92 -20.34
C LYS A 126 4.81 7.57 -20.40
N GLY A 127 5.42 7.57 -21.56
CA GLY A 127 6.74 8.17 -21.75
C GLY A 127 7.88 7.35 -21.18
N ASP A 128 8.97 8.03 -20.78
CA ASP A 128 10.21 7.43 -20.26
C ASP A 128 10.20 7.20 -18.74
N GLU A 129 9.11 7.50 -18.04
CA GLU A 129 9.04 7.33 -16.59
C GLU A 129 9.04 5.85 -16.21
N ASP A 130 9.81 5.51 -15.18
CA ASP A 130 9.80 4.16 -14.61
C ASP A 130 8.47 3.93 -13.86
N PRO A 131 7.63 2.98 -14.28
CA PRO A 131 6.37 2.70 -13.61
C PRO A 131 6.55 2.23 -12.16
N LEU A 132 7.74 1.81 -11.76
CA LEU A 132 8.07 1.43 -10.38
C LEU A 132 8.52 2.62 -9.52
N GLN A 133 8.78 3.78 -10.10
CA GLN A 133 9.31 4.94 -9.35
C GLN A 133 8.46 5.31 -8.13
N PRO A 134 7.10 5.36 -8.19
CA PRO A 134 6.29 5.66 -7.01
C PRO A 134 6.45 4.62 -5.87
N LEU A 135 6.72 3.36 -6.21
CA LEU A 135 6.97 2.30 -5.24
C LEU A 135 8.35 2.44 -4.62
N ILE A 136 9.33 2.75 -5.45
CA ILE A 136 10.71 3.01 -5.03
C ILE A 136 10.75 4.17 -4.04
N ASP A 137 10.06 5.27 -4.34
CA ASP A 137 9.98 6.45 -3.48
C ASP A 137 9.31 6.13 -2.13
N ALA A 138 8.23 5.36 -2.14
CA ALA A 138 7.56 4.92 -0.92
C ALA A 138 8.47 4.03 -0.06
N LEU A 139 9.14 3.05 -0.67
CA LEU A 139 10.10 2.19 0.04
C LEU A 139 11.30 2.97 0.57
N ALA A 140 11.86 3.88 -0.21
CA ALA A 140 12.96 4.76 0.22
C ALA A 140 12.53 5.68 1.38
N GLY A 141 11.25 6.04 1.45
CA GLY A 141 10.65 6.79 2.55
C GLY A 141 10.38 5.97 3.81
N GLY A 142 10.65 4.66 3.82
CA GLY A 142 10.44 3.77 4.97
C GLY A 142 9.05 3.11 5.01
N ASP A 143 8.20 3.34 4.01
CA ASP A 143 6.90 2.69 3.93
C ASP A 143 7.04 1.19 3.58
N SER A 144 6.11 0.38 4.07
CA SER A 144 5.86 -0.98 3.60
C SER A 144 4.85 -0.96 2.46
N LEU A 145 4.85 -1.99 1.61
CA LEU A 145 3.92 -2.06 0.47
C LEU A 145 3.07 -3.33 0.50
N ILE A 146 1.84 -3.22 -0.02
CA ILE A 146 1.03 -4.37 -0.43
C ILE A 146 0.98 -4.37 -1.95
N ILE A 147 1.47 -5.45 -2.57
CA ILE A 147 1.53 -5.59 -4.02
C ILE A 147 0.86 -6.88 -4.49
N PHE A 148 0.37 -6.85 -5.72
CA PHE A 148 -0.15 -8.02 -6.42
C PHE A 148 0.70 -8.24 -7.67
N PRO A 149 1.71 -9.15 -7.60
CA PRO A 149 2.71 -9.28 -8.66
C PRO A 149 2.16 -9.78 -10.00
N GLU A 150 0.97 -10.37 -10.01
CA GLU A 150 0.23 -10.72 -11.24
C GLU A 150 -0.07 -9.49 -12.11
N GLY A 151 -0.21 -8.31 -11.49
CA GLY A 151 -0.49 -7.03 -12.15
C GLY A 151 -1.90 -6.92 -12.73
N THR A 152 -2.69 -7.98 -12.68
CA THR A 152 -4.10 -8.04 -13.08
C THR A 152 -4.81 -9.09 -12.24
N ARG A 153 -6.13 -9.01 -12.15
CA ARG A 153 -6.93 -10.00 -11.42
C ARG A 153 -7.07 -11.27 -12.23
N GLY A 154 -6.70 -12.39 -11.62
CA GLY A 154 -6.93 -13.72 -12.17
C GLY A 154 -8.37 -14.22 -11.94
N ASN A 155 -8.82 -15.15 -12.77
CA ASN A 155 -10.07 -15.88 -12.61
C ASN A 155 -9.80 -17.36 -12.28
N GLN A 156 -8.54 -17.75 -12.15
CA GLN A 156 -8.10 -19.12 -11.93
C GLN A 156 -7.86 -19.35 -10.43
N GLU A 157 -7.89 -20.58 -10.03
CA GLU A 157 -7.56 -20.98 -8.65
C GLU A 157 -6.09 -20.71 -8.31
N GLU A 158 -5.20 -20.78 -9.29
CA GLU A 158 -3.78 -20.48 -9.14
C GLU A 158 -3.45 -19.07 -9.58
N PRO A 159 -2.52 -18.38 -8.87
CA PRO A 159 -2.00 -17.09 -9.28
C PRO A 159 -1.32 -17.16 -10.64
N GLN A 160 -1.53 -16.15 -11.47
CA GLN A 160 -0.82 -16.01 -12.73
C GLN A 160 0.68 -15.81 -12.51
N PRO A 161 1.51 -16.04 -13.55
CA PRO A 161 2.94 -15.76 -13.47
C PRO A 161 3.22 -14.34 -12.99
N PHE A 162 4.14 -14.20 -12.04
CA PHE A 162 4.49 -12.93 -11.45
C PHE A 162 5.31 -12.07 -12.42
N LYS A 163 5.00 -10.77 -12.46
CA LYS A 163 5.70 -9.78 -13.28
C LYS A 163 7.01 -9.33 -12.62
N ALA A 164 7.92 -8.81 -13.42
CA ALA A 164 9.26 -8.41 -13.02
C ALA A 164 9.32 -7.36 -11.89
N GLY A 165 8.22 -6.65 -11.60
CA GLY A 165 8.20 -5.59 -10.58
C GLY A 165 8.68 -6.07 -9.21
N LEU A 166 8.23 -7.24 -8.75
CA LEU A 166 8.67 -7.81 -7.46
C LEU A 166 10.18 -8.08 -7.44
N TYR A 167 10.73 -8.66 -8.51
CA TYR A 167 12.17 -8.90 -8.63
C TYR A 167 12.98 -7.60 -8.62
N ASN A 168 12.56 -6.60 -9.40
CA ASN A 168 13.25 -5.32 -9.48
C ASN A 168 13.27 -4.59 -8.12
N LEU A 169 12.17 -4.66 -7.36
CA LEU A 169 12.12 -4.11 -6.00
C LEU A 169 13.02 -4.90 -5.05
N ALA A 170 13.00 -6.23 -5.10
CA ALA A 170 13.86 -7.09 -4.27
C ALA A 170 15.36 -6.85 -4.56
N GLN A 171 15.73 -6.63 -5.81
CA GLN A 171 17.10 -6.33 -6.22
C GLN A 171 17.55 -4.94 -5.73
N ARG A 172 16.66 -3.95 -5.80
CA ARG A 172 16.96 -2.57 -5.40
C ARG A 172 17.00 -2.39 -3.88
N PHE A 173 16.24 -3.19 -3.15
CA PHE A 173 16.11 -3.14 -1.69
C PHE A 173 16.37 -4.52 -1.06
N PRO A 174 17.61 -5.00 -1.05
CA PRO A 174 17.93 -6.37 -0.60
C PRO A 174 17.62 -6.65 0.87
N ASP A 175 17.57 -5.61 1.70
CA ASP A 175 17.30 -5.71 3.13
C ASP A 175 15.80 -5.74 3.45
N ILE A 176 14.93 -5.40 2.51
CA ILE A 176 13.49 -5.41 2.73
C ILE A 176 12.96 -6.84 2.81
N VAL A 177 12.13 -7.08 3.83
CA VAL A 177 11.50 -8.38 4.07
C VAL A 177 10.34 -8.59 3.10
N LEU A 178 10.42 -9.62 2.26
CA LEU A 178 9.35 -9.99 1.32
C LEU A 178 8.48 -11.07 1.97
N VAL A 179 7.21 -10.76 2.22
CA VAL A 179 6.27 -11.64 2.91
C VAL A 179 5.21 -12.13 1.92
N PRO A 180 5.19 -13.44 1.58
CA PRO A 180 4.11 -14.02 0.79
C PRO A 180 2.82 -14.02 1.60
N ALA A 181 1.70 -13.77 0.93
CA ALA A 181 0.39 -13.84 1.54
C ALA A 181 -0.60 -14.55 0.62
N TRP A 182 -1.51 -15.32 1.21
CA TRP A 182 -2.61 -15.97 0.51
C TRP A 182 -3.94 -15.41 1.01
N ILE A 183 -4.79 -15.00 0.07
CA ILE A 183 -6.15 -14.53 0.35
C ILE A 183 -7.12 -15.62 -0.08
N ALA A 184 -7.82 -16.20 0.88
CA ALA A 184 -8.79 -17.27 0.61
C ALA A 184 -10.23 -16.73 0.53
N ASN A 185 -11.05 -17.39 -0.30
CA ASN A 185 -12.49 -17.21 -0.42
C ASN A 185 -13.02 -15.85 -0.94
N VAL A 186 -12.15 -14.93 -1.34
CA VAL A 186 -12.54 -13.60 -1.82
C VAL A 186 -13.48 -13.64 -3.04
N GLN A 187 -13.27 -14.58 -3.94
CA GLN A 187 -14.15 -14.73 -5.13
C GLN A 187 -15.61 -15.01 -4.76
N ARG A 188 -15.84 -15.63 -3.60
CA ARG A 188 -17.18 -15.95 -3.09
C ARG A 188 -17.86 -14.78 -2.41
N VAL A 189 -17.08 -13.80 -1.90
CA VAL A 189 -17.64 -12.60 -1.25
C VAL A 189 -18.23 -11.63 -2.28
N MET A 190 -17.56 -11.48 -3.41
CA MET A 190 -18.00 -10.59 -4.48
C MET A 190 -17.71 -11.23 -5.83
N PRO A 191 -18.60 -12.14 -6.31
CA PRO A 191 -18.48 -12.73 -7.63
C PRO A 191 -18.45 -11.64 -8.71
N LYS A 192 -17.84 -11.95 -9.84
CA LYS A 192 -17.73 -11.01 -10.96
C LYS A 192 -19.10 -10.63 -11.49
N GLY A 193 -19.47 -9.35 -11.35
CA GLY A 193 -20.78 -8.82 -11.78
C GLY A 193 -21.79 -8.59 -10.65
N GLU A 194 -21.52 -9.10 -9.45
CA GLU A 194 -22.38 -8.87 -8.27
C GLU A 194 -21.96 -7.60 -7.53
N VAL A 195 -22.95 -6.90 -6.99
CA VAL A 195 -22.75 -5.63 -6.24
C VAL A 195 -22.96 -5.85 -4.74
N VAL A 196 -23.69 -6.91 -4.37
CA VAL A 196 -23.99 -7.22 -2.97
C VAL A 196 -22.97 -8.24 -2.45
N PRO A 197 -22.18 -7.89 -1.42
CA PRO A 197 -21.24 -8.84 -0.84
C PRO A 197 -21.98 -9.93 -0.07
N VAL A 198 -21.65 -11.18 -0.36
CA VAL A 198 -22.12 -12.33 0.42
C VAL A 198 -21.18 -12.50 1.61
N PRO A 199 -21.70 -12.63 2.86
CA PRO A 199 -20.85 -12.87 4.02
C PRO A 199 -20.22 -14.26 3.92
N VAL A 200 -18.94 -14.31 3.60
CA VAL A 200 -18.13 -15.54 3.50
C VAL A 200 -16.87 -15.34 4.31
N LEU A 201 -16.54 -16.32 5.12
CA LEU A 201 -15.30 -16.30 5.90
C LEU A 201 -14.10 -16.21 4.96
N CYS A 202 -13.38 -15.10 5.04
CA CYS A 202 -12.11 -14.90 4.35
C CYS A 202 -10.97 -14.97 5.35
N SER A 203 -9.86 -15.52 4.90
CA SER A 203 -8.62 -15.48 5.68
C SER A 203 -7.49 -14.91 4.84
N VAL A 204 -6.56 -14.27 5.52
CA VAL A 204 -5.28 -13.84 4.95
C VAL A 204 -4.19 -14.57 5.72
N THR A 205 -3.50 -15.49 5.05
CA THR A 205 -2.38 -16.22 5.61
C THR A 205 -1.08 -15.57 5.17
N PHE A 206 -0.26 -15.11 6.11
CA PHE A 206 1.08 -14.56 5.88
C PHE A 206 2.10 -15.65 6.13
N GLY A 207 2.97 -15.91 5.16
CA GLY A 207 3.96 -16.98 5.20
C GLY A 207 5.34 -16.53 5.62
N ALA A 208 6.27 -17.50 5.71
CA ALA A 208 7.66 -17.23 6.00
C ALA A 208 8.27 -16.27 4.96
N PRO A 209 9.05 -15.28 5.41
CA PRO A 209 9.69 -14.34 4.50
C PRO A 209 10.62 -15.02 3.52
N ILE A 210 10.66 -14.49 2.29
CA ILE A 210 11.66 -14.88 1.29
C ILE A 210 12.60 -13.70 1.02
N ARG A 211 13.77 -14.00 0.45
CA ARG A 211 14.73 -13.00 -0.03
C ARG A 211 15.21 -13.38 -1.42
N LEU A 212 15.65 -12.39 -2.18
CA LEU A 212 16.37 -12.64 -3.43
C LEU A 212 17.76 -13.20 -3.07
N GLU A 213 18.10 -14.36 -3.64
CA GLU A 213 19.41 -15.00 -3.42
C GLU A 213 20.45 -14.37 -4.35
N SER A 214 21.72 -14.38 -3.90
CA SER A 214 22.81 -13.85 -4.72
C SER A 214 22.95 -14.64 -6.03
N GLY A 215 22.87 -13.92 -7.14
CA GLY A 215 22.95 -14.54 -8.47
C GLY A 215 21.69 -15.27 -8.93
N GLU A 216 20.60 -15.21 -8.18
CA GLU A 216 19.34 -15.84 -8.57
C GLU A 216 18.74 -15.14 -9.79
N GLU A 217 18.44 -15.93 -10.82
CA GLU A 217 17.82 -15.42 -12.04
C GLU A 217 16.37 -14.94 -11.76
N ARG A 218 15.99 -13.86 -12.45
CA ARG A 218 14.65 -13.28 -12.34
C ARG A 218 13.52 -14.28 -12.45
N ARG A 219 13.59 -15.20 -13.42
CA ARG A 219 12.53 -16.20 -13.65
C ARG A 219 12.44 -17.18 -12.48
N ALA A 220 13.57 -17.64 -11.97
CA ALA A 220 13.65 -18.56 -10.85
C ALA A 220 13.07 -17.92 -9.58
N PHE A 221 13.49 -16.70 -9.27
CA PHE A 221 12.97 -15.95 -8.13
C PHE A 221 11.45 -15.74 -8.20
N LEU A 222 10.94 -15.29 -9.34
CA LEU A 222 9.50 -15.01 -9.49
C LEU A 222 8.65 -16.28 -9.37
N GLU A 223 9.14 -17.41 -9.88
CA GLU A 223 8.45 -18.69 -9.72
C GLU A 223 8.53 -19.17 -8.27
N ARG A 224 9.67 -19.07 -7.61
CA ARG A 224 9.82 -19.39 -6.19
C ARG A 224 8.90 -18.53 -5.32
N ALA A 225 8.79 -17.23 -5.62
CA ALA A 225 7.86 -16.33 -4.94
C ALA A 225 6.39 -16.73 -5.16
N ARG A 226 6.02 -17.11 -6.40
CA ARG A 226 4.68 -17.60 -6.72
C ARG A 226 4.34 -18.88 -5.97
N LEU A 227 5.26 -19.83 -5.94
CA LEU A 227 5.11 -21.09 -5.20
C LEU A 227 5.00 -20.85 -3.68
N ALA A 228 5.74 -19.88 -3.14
CA ALA A 228 5.62 -19.49 -1.72
C ALA A 228 4.23 -18.96 -1.37
N VAL A 229 3.58 -18.22 -2.29
CA VAL A 229 2.18 -17.79 -2.10
C VAL A 229 1.24 -18.99 -2.20
N MET A 230 1.42 -19.88 -3.17
CA MET A 230 0.57 -21.06 -3.36
C MET A 230 0.64 -22.05 -2.19
N ALA A 231 1.81 -22.21 -1.59
CA ALA A 231 2.02 -23.10 -0.43
C ALA A 231 1.19 -22.68 0.81
N LEU A 232 0.66 -21.46 0.84
CA LEU A 232 -0.21 -20.97 1.91
C LEU A 232 -1.70 -21.26 1.70
N ARG A 233 -2.06 -21.88 0.57
CA ARG A 233 -3.45 -22.13 0.19
C ARG A 233 -4.17 -23.07 1.17
N ASP A 234 -3.47 -24.09 1.60
CA ASP A 234 -4.04 -25.20 2.39
C ASP A 234 -3.63 -25.19 3.87
N VAL A 235 -3.14 -24.02 4.33
CA VAL A 235 -2.65 -23.81 5.71
C VAL A 235 -3.70 -23.22 6.64
#